data_cbe2c59b677dd7457529b3f0d25dcfe7
#
_entry.id   cbe2c59b677dd7457529b3f0d25dcfe7
#
_cell.length_a   1.000
_cell.length_b   1.000
_cell.length_c   1.000
_cell.angle_alpha   90.00
_cell.angle_beta   90.00
_cell.angle_gamma   90.00
#
_symmetry.space_group_name_H-M   'P 1'
#
loop_
_entity.id
_entity.type
_entity.pdbx_description
1 polymer ?
#
loop_
_entity_poly.entity_id
_entity_poly.type
_entity_poly.pdbx_seq_one_letter_code
_entity_poly.pdbx_strand_id
1 'polypeptide(L)'
;MAVLILIVTIVGLVAGYRFYASRQAAHIILPNLKRSAPARRYMDGVDFIPTHPSILLGFQFKSISLDPIIAPIIAVQFGWLPAVLWILFGTLFFGWVQDYLSIIMSMRSGGMTLSKLVEQIISPQAGKIFRIILFVYLLLILGEFTMIISPLLAKDTVATGIIFIAFAGLLAGQMIYRWRINILLSTLLSVSLAFLGISVSSQPTAQKIIEDINNLLGAAQGAIIFHHPLGYGDFTWASFFWIFMVLTFCYLGSALPIWRFTQPVNYVSSWFIFLMMIASITGVIMAALNREIPFSLEIPAVVTINHPQLGPIWPILLVTISSGAISGWHSLVATYSTSRQVEKETHALPISVGAVSLEAILVVLAVIFAATIGVSAGRFDASQNFKLIAGPAGVFATGMTHYLKNLG
;
A
#
# COMPACT_ATOMS: atom_id res chain seq x y z
N MET A 1 24.63 -0.86 9.15
CA MET A 1 24.15 -1.67 8.00
C MET A 1 22.79 -1.16 7.48
N ALA A 2 21.78 -0.94 8.32
CA ALA A 2 20.45 -0.46 7.91
C ALA A 2 20.47 0.82 7.06
N VAL A 3 21.25 1.85 7.46
CA VAL A 3 21.43 3.08 6.68
C VAL A 3 22.06 2.81 5.31
N LEU A 4 23.02 1.87 5.23
CA LEU A 4 23.64 1.51 3.95
C LEU A 4 22.60 0.88 3.00
N ILE A 5 21.76 -0.03 3.51
CA ILE A 5 20.65 -0.63 2.74
C ILE A 5 19.73 0.46 2.21
N LEU A 6 19.35 1.41 3.07
CA LEU A 6 18.47 2.52 2.69
C LEU A 6 19.11 3.42 1.63
N ILE A 7 20.38 3.80 1.81
CA ILE A 7 21.12 4.62 0.83
C ILE A 7 21.23 3.89 -0.52
N VAL A 8 21.65 2.63 -0.52
CA VAL A 8 21.75 1.82 -1.76
C VAL A 8 20.40 1.73 -2.46
N THR A 9 19.32 1.56 -1.71
CA THR A 9 17.96 1.54 -2.26
C THR A 9 17.61 2.87 -2.92
N ILE A 10 17.73 3.98 -2.20
CA ILE A 10 17.36 5.30 -2.71
C ILE A 10 18.23 5.68 -3.92
N VAL A 11 19.54 5.49 -3.83
CA VAL A 11 20.46 5.77 -4.93
C VAL A 11 20.15 4.87 -6.13
N GLY A 12 19.90 3.58 -5.91
CA GLY A 12 19.52 2.63 -6.96
C GLY A 12 18.22 3.04 -7.67
N LEU A 13 17.20 3.45 -6.93
CA LEU A 13 15.93 3.91 -7.49
C LEU A 13 16.10 5.24 -8.26
N VAL A 14 16.82 6.21 -7.72
CA VAL A 14 17.09 7.49 -8.40
C VAL A 14 17.92 7.29 -9.68
N ALA A 15 18.97 6.49 -9.61
CA ALA A 15 19.77 6.13 -10.78
C ALA A 15 18.95 5.38 -11.82
N GLY A 16 18.16 4.39 -11.39
CA GLY A 16 17.26 3.64 -12.26
C GLY A 16 16.22 4.55 -12.93
N TYR A 17 15.60 5.47 -12.18
CA TYR A 17 14.67 6.44 -12.75
C TYR A 17 15.33 7.26 -13.86
N ARG A 18 16.52 7.81 -13.59
CA ARG A 18 17.23 8.68 -14.52
C ARG A 18 17.79 7.94 -15.75
N PHE A 19 18.39 6.77 -15.54
CA PHE A 19 19.13 6.07 -16.59
C PHE A 19 18.34 4.97 -17.29
N TYR A 20 17.31 4.41 -16.66
CA TYR A 20 16.52 3.33 -17.23
C TYR A 20 15.09 3.79 -17.57
N ALA A 21 14.26 4.17 -16.60
CA ALA A 21 12.87 4.50 -16.83
C ALA A 21 12.70 5.71 -17.78
N SER A 22 13.47 6.81 -17.57
CA SER A 22 13.41 8.00 -18.43
C SER A 22 13.88 7.72 -19.85
N ARG A 23 14.88 6.82 -20.03
CA ARG A 23 15.33 6.40 -21.36
C ARG A 23 14.30 5.53 -22.07
N GLN A 24 13.66 4.60 -21.36
CA GLN A 24 12.56 3.83 -21.94
C GLN A 24 11.41 4.73 -22.36
N ALA A 25 11.04 5.71 -21.55
CA ALA A 25 10.03 6.70 -21.91
C ALA A 25 10.43 7.47 -23.19
N ALA A 26 11.67 7.97 -23.26
CA ALA A 26 12.14 8.79 -24.37
C ALA A 26 12.34 8.03 -25.69
N HIS A 27 12.75 6.75 -25.66
CA HIS A 27 13.14 6.02 -26.86
C HIS A 27 12.14 4.92 -27.27
N ILE A 28 11.36 4.38 -26.33
CA ILE A 28 10.44 3.27 -26.62
C ILE A 28 8.99 3.76 -26.60
N ILE A 29 8.60 4.43 -25.53
CA ILE A 29 7.20 4.82 -25.31
C ILE A 29 6.85 6.09 -26.10
N LEU A 30 7.77 7.06 -26.18
CA LEU A 30 7.61 8.33 -26.90
C LEU A 30 6.30 9.04 -26.52
N PRO A 31 6.14 9.50 -25.26
CA PRO A 31 4.91 10.14 -24.82
C PRO A 31 4.67 11.43 -25.60
N ASN A 32 3.45 11.59 -26.11
CA ASN A 32 3.08 12.71 -26.98
C ASN A 32 2.28 13.76 -26.22
N LEU A 33 2.84 14.95 -26.07
CA LEU A 33 2.19 16.11 -25.41
C LEU A 33 0.92 16.58 -26.12
N LYS A 34 0.84 16.38 -27.44
CA LYS A 34 -0.29 16.84 -28.27
C LYS A 34 -1.46 15.84 -28.28
N ARG A 35 -1.24 14.60 -27.81
CA ARG A 35 -2.30 13.59 -27.76
C ARG A 35 -3.28 13.93 -26.64
N SER A 36 -4.55 14.06 -26.99
CA SER A 36 -5.62 14.28 -26.04
C SER A 36 -5.78 13.04 -25.14
N ALA A 37 -5.62 13.23 -23.84
CA ALA A 37 -5.80 12.16 -22.85
C ALA A 37 -7.29 11.80 -22.67
N PRO A 38 -7.61 10.53 -22.34
CA PRO A 38 -8.98 10.09 -22.07
C PRO A 38 -9.70 10.94 -21.03
N ALA A 39 -8.99 11.36 -19.97
CA ALA A 39 -9.49 12.23 -18.93
C ALA A 39 -10.17 13.52 -19.45
N ARG A 40 -9.64 14.09 -20.54
CA ARG A 40 -10.19 15.30 -21.16
C ARG A 40 -11.15 14.97 -22.28
N ARG A 41 -10.87 13.90 -23.07
CA ARG A 41 -11.67 13.54 -24.24
C ARG A 41 -13.05 12.97 -23.88
N TYR A 42 -13.11 12.18 -22.82
CA TYR A 42 -14.32 11.49 -22.37
C TYR A 42 -14.82 11.97 -21.01
N MET A 43 -14.46 13.20 -20.62
CA MET A 43 -14.80 13.78 -19.33
C MET A 43 -16.30 13.61 -19.02
N ASP A 44 -16.62 12.75 -18.06
CA ASP A 44 -17.98 12.45 -17.61
C ASP A 44 -18.26 12.95 -16.17
N GLY A 45 -17.21 13.39 -15.47
CA GLY A 45 -17.30 13.82 -14.07
C GLY A 45 -17.53 12.68 -13.07
N VAL A 46 -17.37 11.43 -13.50
CA VAL A 46 -17.50 10.22 -12.66
C VAL A 46 -16.18 9.47 -12.63
N ASP A 47 -15.79 8.85 -13.74
CA ASP A 47 -14.55 8.08 -13.91
C ASP A 47 -13.47 8.90 -14.64
N PHE A 48 -13.88 9.63 -15.67
CA PHE A 48 -12.99 10.44 -16.50
C PHE A 48 -12.98 11.88 -16.00
N ILE A 49 -11.97 12.19 -15.20
CA ILE A 49 -11.80 13.53 -14.64
C ILE A 49 -10.32 13.94 -14.65
N PRO A 50 -9.97 15.07 -15.30
CA PRO A 50 -8.60 15.56 -15.28
C PRO A 50 -8.13 15.85 -13.85
N THR A 51 -7.03 15.24 -13.45
CA THR A 51 -6.53 15.30 -12.07
C THR A 51 -5.06 15.69 -12.02
N HIS A 52 -4.72 16.49 -11.02
CA HIS A 52 -3.34 16.94 -10.82
C HIS A 52 -2.38 15.75 -10.54
N PRO A 53 -1.18 15.72 -11.13
CA PRO A 53 -0.25 14.59 -11.00
C PRO A 53 0.12 14.22 -9.55
N SER A 54 0.24 15.19 -8.65
CA SER A 54 0.55 14.91 -7.24
C SER A 54 -0.56 14.15 -6.52
N ILE A 55 -1.82 14.43 -6.87
CA ILE A 55 -2.96 13.69 -6.32
C ILE A 55 -2.96 12.26 -6.84
N LEU A 56 -2.69 12.09 -8.14
CA LEU A 56 -2.61 10.77 -8.76
C LEU A 56 -1.42 9.96 -8.28
N LEU A 57 -0.29 10.59 -7.99
CA LEU A 57 0.85 9.93 -7.37
C LEU A 57 0.48 9.35 -5.99
N GLY A 58 -0.14 10.15 -5.13
CA GLY A 58 -0.60 9.68 -3.82
C GLY A 58 -1.69 8.62 -3.92
N PHE A 59 -2.61 8.75 -4.86
CA PHE A 59 -3.65 7.77 -5.14
C PHE A 59 -3.06 6.43 -5.62
N GLN A 60 -2.17 6.45 -6.61
CA GLN A 60 -1.50 5.26 -7.15
C GLN A 60 -0.66 4.57 -6.07
N PHE A 61 0.17 5.32 -5.35
CA PHE A 61 0.98 4.80 -4.25
C PHE A 61 0.15 4.14 -3.15
N LYS A 62 -0.96 4.77 -2.71
CA LYS A 62 -1.79 4.21 -1.62
C LYS A 62 -2.64 3.03 -2.06
N SER A 63 -2.84 2.83 -3.37
CA SER A 63 -3.73 1.78 -3.89
C SER A 63 -3.28 0.35 -3.56
N ILE A 64 -2.01 0.14 -3.19
CA ILE A 64 -1.42 -1.18 -2.94
C ILE A 64 -1.83 -1.85 -1.61
N SER A 65 -2.54 -1.17 -0.72
CA SER A 65 -3.04 -1.74 0.54
C SER A 65 -1.95 -2.02 1.60
N LEU A 66 -1.96 -3.20 2.25
CA LEU A 66 -1.06 -3.59 3.34
C LEU A 66 0.14 -4.43 2.88
N ASP A 67 0.14 -4.90 1.66
CA ASP A 67 1.14 -5.83 1.13
C ASP A 67 2.59 -5.32 1.23
N PRO A 68 2.89 -4.01 1.03
CA PRO A 68 4.23 -3.47 1.23
C PRO A 68 4.78 -3.64 2.65
N ILE A 69 3.92 -3.88 3.60
CA ILE A 69 4.28 -4.11 5.00
C ILE A 69 4.37 -5.60 5.31
N ILE A 70 3.39 -6.39 4.86
CA ILE A 70 3.25 -7.81 5.19
C ILE A 70 4.30 -8.65 4.46
N ALA A 71 4.38 -8.48 3.15
CA ALA A 71 5.21 -9.30 2.27
C ALA A 71 6.72 -9.29 2.62
N PRO A 72 7.37 -8.13 2.84
CA PRO A 72 8.80 -8.11 3.16
C PRO A 72 9.12 -8.74 4.52
N ILE A 73 8.21 -8.63 5.49
CA ILE A 73 8.38 -9.24 6.81
C ILE A 73 8.33 -10.77 6.74
N ILE A 74 7.50 -11.32 5.85
CA ILE A 74 7.51 -12.75 5.56
C ILE A 74 8.80 -13.13 4.82
N ALA A 75 9.18 -12.35 3.82
CA ALA A 75 10.35 -12.62 2.97
C ALA A 75 11.68 -12.59 3.74
N VAL A 76 11.80 -11.79 4.80
CA VAL A 76 13.03 -11.67 5.58
C VAL A 76 13.42 -12.97 6.29
N GLN A 77 12.53 -13.95 6.42
CA GLN A 77 12.84 -15.30 6.91
C GLN A 77 13.83 -16.06 6.02
N PHE A 78 14.01 -15.66 4.77
CA PHE A 78 15.09 -16.16 3.89
C PHE A 78 16.41 -15.39 4.10
N GLY A 79 16.37 -14.28 4.79
CA GLY A 79 17.46 -13.34 5.00
C GLY A 79 17.15 -11.96 4.40
N TRP A 80 17.73 -10.91 4.97
CA TRP A 80 17.47 -9.54 4.48
C TRP A 80 18.09 -9.27 3.10
N LEU A 81 19.22 -9.89 2.77
CA LEU A 81 19.94 -9.63 1.51
C LEU A 81 19.16 -10.11 0.27
N PRO A 82 18.71 -11.39 0.17
CA PRO A 82 17.89 -11.82 -0.96
C PRO A 82 16.58 -11.03 -1.06
N ALA A 83 15.98 -10.63 0.06
CA ALA A 83 14.78 -9.80 0.06
C ALA A 83 15.05 -8.42 -0.56
N VAL A 84 16.07 -7.69 -0.10
CA VAL A 84 16.44 -6.37 -0.64
C VAL A 84 16.86 -6.43 -2.11
N LEU A 85 17.65 -7.44 -2.49
CA LEU A 85 18.06 -7.62 -3.88
C LEU A 85 16.86 -7.82 -4.80
N TRP A 86 15.90 -8.65 -4.40
CA TRP A 86 14.70 -8.88 -5.21
C TRP A 86 13.76 -7.66 -5.21
N ILE A 87 13.65 -6.92 -4.11
CA ILE A 87 12.90 -5.66 -4.08
C ILE A 87 13.47 -4.69 -5.13
N LEU A 88 14.78 -4.46 -5.12
CA LEU A 88 15.41 -3.53 -6.06
C LEU A 88 15.30 -4.00 -7.51
N PHE A 89 15.72 -5.23 -7.77
CA PHE A 89 15.69 -5.80 -9.13
C PHE A 89 14.24 -5.84 -9.67
N GLY A 90 13.32 -6.34 -8.87
CA GLY A 90 11.93 -6.47 -9.25
C GLY A 90 11.26 -5.12 -9.49
N THR A 91 11.52 -4.14 -8.64
CA THR A 91 10.99 -2.77 -8.82
C THR A 91 11.48 -2.16 -10.13
N LEU A 92 12.80 -2.21 -10.39
CA LEU A 92 13.40 -1.58 -11.57
C LEU A 92 12.96 -2.24 -12.88
N PHE A 93 12.98 -3.57 -12.96
CA PHE A 93 12.81 -4.28 -14.22
C PHE A 93 11.38 -4.77 -14.46
N PHE A 94 10.59 -4.98 -13.43
CA PHE A 94 9.21 -5.45 -13.55
C PHE A 94 8.20 -4.39 -13.11
N GLY A 95 8.28 -3.89 -11.88
CA GLY A 95 7.30 -2.98 -11.31
C GLY A 95 7.13 -1.70 -12.13
N TRP A 96 8.21 -1.01 -12.46
CA TRP A 96 8.17 0.22 -13.26
C TRP A 96 7.66 0.00 -14.67
N VAL A 97 8.15 -1.07 -15.33
CA VAL A 97 7.75 -1.39 -16.71
C VAL A 97 6.26 -1.71 -16.76
N GLN A 98 5.81 -2.58 -15.86
CA GLN A 98 4.43 -3.02 -15.77
C GLN A 98 3.47 -1.86 -15.52
N ASP A 99 3.74 -1.03 -14.51
CA ASP A 99 2.82 0.05 -14.12
C ASP A 99 2.79 1.17 -15.16
N TYR A 100 3.95 1.60 -15.64
CA TYR A 100 4.04 2.63 -16.67
C TYR A 100 3.38 2.20 -17.98
N LEU A 101 3.65 0.98 -18.46
CA LEU A 101 3.02 0.46 -19.68
C LEU A 101 1.51 0.34 -19.51
N SER A 102 1.03 -0.09 -18.35
CA SER A 102 -0.40 -0.23 -18.07
C SER A 102 -1.12 1.11 -18.19
N ILE A 103 -0.58 2.19 -17.61
CA ILE A 103 -1.15 3.53 -17.76
C ILE A 103 -1.16 3.96 -19.23
N ILE A 104 -0.02 3.86 -19.91
CA ILE A 104 0.11 4.34 -21.31
C ILE A 104 -0.76 3.55 -22.26
N MET A 105 -0.77 2.22 -22.17
CA MET A 105 -1.60 1.37 -23.04
C MET A 105 -3.08 1.66 -22.84
N SER A 106 -3.52 1.79 -21.60
CA SER A 106 -4.90 2.17 -21.32
C SER A 106 -5.24 3.57 -21.82
N MET A 107 -4.38 4.58 -21.60
CA MET A 107 -4.59 5.92 -22.13
C MET A 107 -4.70 5.95 -23.66
N ARG A 108 -3.81 5.24 -24.35
CA ARG A 108 -3.82 5.16 -25.82
C ARG A 108 -4.99 4.38 -26.39
N SER A 109 -5.60 3.53 -25.57
CA SER A 109 -6.79 2.75 -25.90
C SER A 109 -8.08 3.37 -25.33
N GLY A 110 -8.11 4.68 -25.09
CA GLY A 110 -9.31 5.39 -24.63
C GLY A 110 -9.72 5.14 -23.17
N GLY A 111 -8.78 4.75 -22.30
CA GLY A 111 -9.05 4.43 -20.89
C GLY A 111 -9.62 3.03 -20.68
N MET A 112 -9.28 2.07 -21.56
CA MET A 112 -9.72 0.68 -21.44
C MET A 112 -9.09 -0.02 -20.25
N THR A 113 -9.87 -0.88 -19.59
CA THR A 113 -9.41 -1.75 -18.52
C THR A 113 -8.44 -2.82 -19.03
N LEU A 114 -7.61 -3.37 -18.12
CA LEU A 114 -6.63 -4.40 -18.48
C LEU A 114 -7.29 -5.61 -19.16
N SER A 115 -8.43 -6.06 -18.66
CA SER A 115 -9.17 -7.18 -19.26
C SER A 115 -9.63 -6.92 -20.70
N LYS A 116 -10.00 -5.66 -20.99
CA LYS A 116 -10.40 -5.26 -22.35
C LYS A 116 -9.18 -5.13 -23.28
N LEU A 117 -8.06 -4.67 -22.76
CA LEU A 117 -6.79 -4.64 -23.49
C LEU A 117 -6.33 -6.07 -23.85
N VAL A 118 -6.41 -7.03 -22.91
CA VAL A 118 -6.11 -8.45 -23.19
C VAL A 118 -7.02 -9.00 -24.30
N GLU A 119 -8.32 -8.66 -24.27
CA GLU A 119 -9.28 -9.07 -25.30
C GLU A 119 -8.90 -8.54 -26.68
N GLN A 120 -8.46 -7.28 -26.77
CA GLN A 120 -8.14 -6.64 -28.05
C GLN A 120 -6.75 -7.03 -28.59
N ILE A 121 -5.76 -7.16 -27.70
CA ILE A 121 -4.36 -7.35 -28.11
C ILE A 121 -4.04 -8.84 -28.31
N ILE A 122 -4.61 -9.72 -27.49
CA ILE A 122 -4.31 -11.15 -27.53
C ILE A 122 -5.43 -11.91 -28.27
N SER A 123 -6.61 -12.01 -27.64
CA SER A 123 -7.80 -12.62 -28.28
C SER A 123 -9.05 -12.42 -27.41
N PRO A 124 -10.26 -12.53 -27.98
CA PRO A 124 -11.52 -12.52 -27.23
C PRO A 124 -11.60 -13.63 -26.19
N GLN A 125 -11.02 -14.81 -26.46
CA GLN A 125 -10.99 -15.93 -25.53
C GLN A 125 -10.09 -15.64 -24.35
N ALA A 126 -8.88 -15.12 -24.57
CA ALA A 126 -7.97 -14.70 -23.52
C ALA A 126 -8.60 -13.64 -22.60
N GLY A 127 -9.28 -12.64 -23.17
CA GLY A 127 -10.00 -11.62 -22.41
C GLY A 127 -11.12 -12.20 -21.55
N LYS A 128 -11.86 -13.19 -22.04
CA LYS A 128 -12.91 -13.89 -21.29
C LYS A 128 -12.32 -14.68 -20.10
N ILE A 129 -11.28 -15.47 -20.34
CA ILE A 129 -10.60 -16.24 -19.31
C ILE A 129 -10.02 -15.30 -18.25
N PHE A 130 -9.34 -14.24 -18.67
CA PHE A 130 -8.76 -13.25 -17.76
C PHE A 130 -9.82 -12.59 -16.86
N ARG A 131 -11.00 -12.25 -17.39
CA ARG A 131 -12.11 -11.70 -16.60
C ARG A 131 -12.60 -12.68 -15.54
N ILE A 132 -12.69 -13.96 -15.85
CA ILE A 132 -13.10 -15.00 -14.87
C ILE A 132 -12.06 -15.12 -13.76
N ILE A 133 -10.78 -15.23 -14.13
CA ILE A 133 -9.67 -15.30 -13.16
C ILE A 133 -9.67 -14.05 -12.27
N LEU A 134 -9.79 -12.87 -12.89
CA LEU A 134 -9.82 -11.61 -12.15
C LEU A 134 -11.02 -11.52 -11.20
N PHE A 135 -12.19 -11.98 -11.61
CA PHE A 135 -13.38 -12.00 -10.74
C PHE A 135 -13.17 -12.88 -9.49
N VAL A 136 -12.66 -14.10 -9.69
CA VAL A 136 -12.34 -15.02 -8.57
C VAL A 136 -11.27 -14.40 -7.67
N TYR A 137 -10.21 -13.85 -8.25
CA TYR A 137 -9.13 -13.19 -7.53
C TYR A 137 -9.63 -12.01 -6.67
N LEU A 138 -10.51 -11.16 -7.21
CA LEU A 138 -11.10 -10.04 -6.49
C LEU A 138 -11.98 -10.49 -5.31
N LEU A 139 -12.73 -11.58 -5.47
CA LEU A 139 -13.52 -12.16 -4.38
C LEU A 139 -12.62 -12.68 -3.26
N LEU A 140 -11.53 -13.38 -3.60
CA LEU A 140 -10.58 -13.90 -2.62
C LEU A 140 -9.91 -12.76 -1.84
N ILE A 141 -9.42 -11.73 -2.54
CA ILE A 141 -8.80 -10.55 -1.90
C ILE A 141 -9.81 -9.80 -1.03
N LEU A 142 -11.03 -9.59 -1.50
CA LEU A 142 -12.06 -8.93 -0.70
C LEU A 142 -12.32 -9.70 0.60
N GLY A 143 -12.42 -11.02 0.52
CA GLY A 143 -12.59 -11.89 1.69
C GLY A 143 -11.40 -11.79 2.65
N GLU A 144 -10.19 -11.96 2.15
CA GLU A 144 -8.96 -11.93 2.95
C GLU A 144 -8.77 -10.59 3.66
N PHE A 145 -8.82 -9.48 2.92
CA PHE A 145 -8.65 -8.16 3.54
C PHE A 145 -9.78 -7.81 4.52
N THR A 146 -10.99 -8.22 4.25
CA THR A 146 -12.10 -8.02 5.18
C THR A 146 -11.84 -8.76 6.49
N MET A 147 -11.32 -9.98 6.42
CA MET A 147 -10.94 -10.77 7.60
C MET A 147 -9.77 -10.18 8.40
N ILE A 148 -8.80 -9.57 7.72
CA ILE A 148 -7.65 -8.91 8.37
C ILE A 148 -8.07 -7.57 9.01
N ILE A 149 -8.89 -6.78 8.31
CA ILE A 149 -9.23 -5.42 8.71
C ILE A 149 -10.30 -5.41 9.82
N SER A 150 -11.26 -6.33 9.77
CA SER A 150 -12.36 -6.38 10.74
C SER A 150 -11.90 -6.45 12.21
N PRO A 151 -10.98 -7.34 12.62
CA PRO A 151 -10.45 -7.33 13.99
C PRO A 151 -9.64 -6.09 14.34
N LEU A 152 -9.04 -5.42 13.34
CA LEU A 152 -8.34 -4.16 13.58
C LEU A 152 -9.33 -3.02 13.85
N LEU A 153 -10.47 -2.99 13.15
CA LEU A 153 -11.53 -2.01 13.39
C LEU A 153 -12.20 -2.20 14.74
N ALA A 154 -12.28 -3.42 15.23
CA ALA A 154 -12.80 -3.71 16.57
C ALA A 154 -11.91 -3.16 17.70
N LYS A 155 -10.66 -2.77 17.42
CA LYS A 155 -9.79 -2.11 18.42
C LYS A 155 -10.25 -0.67 18.66
N ASP A 156 -10.22 -0.29 19.91
CA ASP A 156 -10.82 0.95 20.44
C ASP A 156 -10.41 2.23 19.71
N THR A 157 -9.19 2.27 19.17
CA THR A 157 -8.64 3.48 18.55
C THR A 157 -8.73 3.51 17.03
N VAL A 158 -8.94 2.37 16.36
CA VAL A 158 -8.75 2.26 14.90
C VAL A 158 -9.95 2.78 14.12
N ALA A 159 -11.16 2.34 14.47
CA ALA A 159 -12.37 2.67 13.70
C ALA A 159 -12.61 4.18 13.64
N THR A 160 -12.52 4.87 14.77
CA THR A 160 -12.70 6.33 14.85
C THR A 160 -11.69 7.05 13.96
N GLY A 161 -10.41 6.67 14.01
CA GLY A 161 -9.36 7.26 13.17
C GLY A 161 -9.65 7.09 11.67
N ILE A 162 -10.10 5.91 11.23
CA ILE A 162 -10.44 5.64 9.82
C ILE A 162 -11.64 6.47 9.36
N ILE A 163 -12.66 6.63 10.20
CA ILE A 163 -13.83 7.48 9.89
C ILE A 163 -13.38 8.92 9.66
N PHE A 164 -12.51 9.47 10.50
CA PHE A 164 -11.99 10.83 10.32
C PHE A 164 -11.14 10.96 9.05
N ILE A 165 -10.32 9.96 8.70
CA ILE A 165 -9.55 9.96 7.45
C ILE A 165 -10.49 9.92 6.24
N ALA A 166 -11.54 9.10 6.27
CA ALA A 166 -12.54 9.06 5.20
C ALA A 166 -13.25 10.40 5.05
N PHE A 167 -13.67 11.03 6.17
CA PHE A 167 -14.29 12.35 6.16
C PHE A 167 -13.33 13.43 5.66
N ALA A 168 -12.08 13.44 6.09
CA ALA A 168 -11.05 14.35 5.61
C ALA A 168 -10.81 14.18 4.11
N GLY A 169 -10.85 12.96 3.59
CA GLY A 169 -10.77 12.67 2.16
C GLY A 169 -11.98 13.22 1.39
N LEU A 170 -13.20 13.01 1.89
CA LEU A 170 -14.42 13.60 1.30
C LEU A 170 -14.32 15.12 1.25
N LEU A 171 -13.86 15.74 2.33
CA LEU A 171 -13.66 17.18 2.40
C LEU A 171 -12.61 17.64 1.38
N ALA A 172 -11.48 16.94 1.28
CA ALA A 172 -10.44 17.22 0.28
C ALA A 172 -11.00 17.18 -1.15
N GLY A 173 -11.77 16.15 -1.50
CA GLY A 173 -12.43 16.04 -2.79
C GLY A 173 -13.37 17.20 -3.06
N GLN A 174 -14.18 17.59 -2.08
CA GLN A 174 -15.09 18.73 -2.20
C GLN A 174 -14.33 20.05 -2.38
N MET A 175 -13.26 20.27 -1.61
CA MET A 175 -12.44 21.47 -1.68
C MET A 175 -11.73 21.62 -3.03
N ILE A 176 -11.13 20.55 -3.52
CA ILE A 176 -10.33 20.57 -4.75
C ILE A 176 -11.24 20.66 -5.99
N TYR A 177 -12.28 19.82 -6.09
CA TYR A 177 -13.04 19.67 -7.32
C TYR A 177 -14.28 20.58 -7.41
N ARG A 178 -14.94 20.86 -6.30
CA ARG A 178 -16.16 21.71 -6.29
C ARG A 178 -15.87 23.14 -5.90
N TRP A 179 -15.15 23.33 -4.80
CA TRP A 179 -14.84 24.69 -4.32
C TRP A 179 -13.60 25.28 -5.00
N ARG A 180 -12.85 24.47 -5.76
CA ARG A 180 -11.63 24.89 -6.50
C ARG A 180 -10.59 25.58 -5.62
N ILE A 181 -10.49 25.15 -4.37
CA ILE A 181 -9.49 25.64 -3.43
C ILE A 181 -8.11 25.11 -3.87
N ASN A 182 -7.07 25.90 -3.61
CA ASN A 182 -5.70 25.49 -3.90
C ASN A 182 -5.38 24.12 -3.28
N ILE A 183 -4.72 23.25 -4.05
CA ILE A 183 -4.39 21.87 -3.65
C ILE A 183 -3.59 21.84 -2.35
N LEU A 184 -2.60 22.75 -2.19
CA LEU A 184 -1.77 22.81 -0.98
C LEU A 184 -2.62 23.09 0.26
N LEU A 185 -3.49 24.10 0.21
CA LEU A 185 -4.36 24.45 1.32
C LEU A 185 -5.36 23.34 1.63
N SER A 186 -5.96 22.75 0.58
CA SER A 186 -6.86 21.61 0.73
C SER A 186 -6.16 20.40 1.38
N THR A 187 -4.92 20.12 0.99
CA THR A 187 -4.11 19.05 1.56
C THR A 187 -3.81 19.32 3.03
N LEU A 188 -3.30 20.52 3.36
CA LEU A 188 -2.97 20.87 4.74
C LEU A 188 -4.19 20.75 5.66
N LEU A 189 -5.34 21.30 5.27
CA LEU A 189 -6.55 21.22 6.06
C LEU A 189 -7.05 19.79 6.24
N SER A 190 -7.07 19.00 5.16
CA SER A 190 -7.57 17.63 5.22
C SER A 190 -6.62 16.70 5.99
N VAL A 191 -5.31 16.83 5.82
CA VAL A 191 -4.32 16.05 6.57
C VAL A 191 -4.37 16.46 8.05
N SER A 192 -4.47 17.76 8.37
CA SER A 192 -4.62 18.22 9.76
C SER A 192 -5.89 17.67 10.40
N LEU A 193 -7.03 17.67 9.68
CA LEU A 193 -8.28 17.10 10.16
C LEU A 193 -8.14 15.60 10.43
N ALA A 194 -7.45 14.87 9.58
CA ALA A 194 -7.21 13.44 9.76
C ALA A 194 -6.28 13.16 10.96
N PHE A 195 -5.24 13.99 11.19
CA PHE A 195 -4.42 13.92 12.42
C PHE A 195 -5.23 14.23 13.68
N LEU A 196 -6.10 15.24 13.61
CA LEU A 196 -7.03 15.52 14.70
C LEU A 196 -7.91 14.30 15.00
N GLY A 197 -8.38 13.60 13.96
CA GLY A 197 -9.12 12.35 14.12
C GLY A 197 -8.34 11.25 14.83
N ILE A 198 -7.05 11.09 14.53
CA ILE A 198 -6.17 10.15 15.24
C ILE A 198 -6.02 10.58 16.72
N SER A 199 -5.85 11.87 16.99
CA SER A 199 -5.76 12.37 18.37
C SER A 199 -7.07 12.18 19.12
N VAL A 200 -8.21 12.38 18.48
CA VAL A 200 -9.54 12.11 19.07
C VAL A 200 -9.72 10.61 19.32
N SER A 201 -9.28 9.73 18.41
CA SER A 201 -9.42 8.29 18.58
C SER A 201 -8.66 7.72 19.78
N SER A 202 -7.62 8.41 20.24
CA SER A 202 -6.87 8.03 21.44
C SER A 202 -7.52 8.54 22.76
N GLN A 203 -8.58 9.34 22.68
CA GLN A 203 -9.27 9.81 23.87
C GLN A 203 -10.14 8.71 24.49
N PRO A 204 -10.21 8.62 25.84
CA PRO A 204 -10.99 7.59 26.53
C PRO A 204 -12.47 7.55 26.12
N THR A 205 -13.05 8.71 25.82
CA THR A 205 -14.46 8.80 25.39
C THR A 205 -14.68 8.11 24.04
N ALA A 206 -13.78 8.31 23.06
CA ALA A 206 -13.88 7.68 21.76
C ALA A 206 -13.65 6.17 21.84
N GLN A 207 -12.67 5.75 22.65
CA GLN A 207 -12.40 4.33 22.90
C GLN A 207 -13.61 3.64 23.54
N LYS A 208 -14.21 4.27 24.55
CA LYS A 208 -15.41 3.74 25.20
C LYS A 208 -16.59 3.54 24.25
N ILE A 209 -16.78 4.43 23.29
CA ILE A 209 -17.84 4.26 22.27
C ILE A 209 -17.63 2.97 21.46
N ILE A 210 -16.41 2.69 21.03
CA ILE A 210 -16.09 1.46 20.27
C ILE A 210 -16.24 0.23 21.17
N GLU A 211 -15.79 0.31 22.41
CA GLU A 211 -15.95 -0.74 23.40
C GLU A 211 -17.43 -1.04 23.67
N ASP A 212 -18.25 -0.01 23.88
CA ASP A 212 -19.69 -0.14 24.11
C ASP A 212 -20.38 -0.78 22.90
N ILE A 213 -20.02 -0.40 21.66
CA ILE A 213 -20.51 -1.04 20.43
C ILE A 213 -20.14 -2.53 20.42
N ASN A 214 -18.89 -2.85 20.68
CA ASN A 214 -18.42 -4.25 20.70
C ASN A 214 -19.14 -5.05 21.79
N ASN A 215 -19.32 -4.51 22.98
CA ASN A 215 -20.02 -5.15 24.10
C ASN A 215 -21.51 -5.35 23.81
N LEU A 216 -22.17 -4.37 23.21
CA LEU A 216 -23.56 -4.47 22.77
C LEU A 216 -23.75 -5.61 21.75
N LEU A 217 -22.76 -5.83 20.92
CA LEU A 217 -22.73 -6.87 19.89
C LEU A 217 -22.19 -8.22 20.42
N GLY A 218 -22.05 -8.39 21.73
CA GLY A 218 -21.72 -9.65 22.37
C GLY A 218 -20.24 -10.02 22.40
N ALA A 219 -19.33 -9.11 22.13
CA ALA A 219 -17.89 -9.37 22.21
C ALA A 219 -17.45 -9.75 23.63
N ALA A 220 -18.03 -9.10 24.67
CA ALA A 220 -17.75 -9.38 26.07
C ALA A 220 -18.33 -10.73 26.56
N GLN A 221 -19.30 -11.32 25.87
CA GLN A 221 -19.96 -12.57 26.27
C GLN A 221 -19.25 -13.81 25.71
N GLY A 222 -18.12 -13.66 25.02
CA GLY A 222 -17.34 -14.78 24.50
C GLY A 222 -18.08 -15.64 23.48
N ALA A 223 -19.11 -15.11 22.84
CA ALA A 223 -19.87 -15.82 21.80
C ALA A 223 -19.02 -15.93 20.52
N ILE A 224 -18.01 -16.79 20.57
CA ILE A 224 -17.19 -17.16 19.42
C ILE A 224 -18.09 -17.96 18.47
N ILE A 225 -18.29 -17.44 17.26
CA ILE A 225 -19.07 -18.12 16.22
C ILE A 225 -18.21 -19.16 15.52
N PHE A 226 -16.93 -18.78 15.23
CA PHE A 226 -15.93 -19.72 14.74
C PHE A 226 -14.52 -19.19 14.99
N HIS A 227 -13.55 -20.12 15.06
CA HIS A 227 -12.12 -19.80 15.13
C HIS A 227 -11.56 -19.65 13.72
N HIS A 228 -10.79 -18.58 13.47
CA HIS A 228 -10.19 -18.39 12.16
C HIS A 228 -9.09 -19.44 11.90
N PRO A 229 -9.14 -20.20 10.79
CA PRO A 229 -8.23 -21.31 10.54
C PRO A 229 -6.76 -20.87 10.40
N LEU A 230 -6.51 -19.59 10.06
CA LEU A 230 -5.17 -19.00 9.94
C LEU A 230 -4.74 -18.20 11.18
N GLY A 231 -5.48 -18.29 12.28
CA GLY A 231 -5.10 -17.65 13.54
C GLY A 231 -5.26 -16.11 13.59
N TYR A 232 -6.06 -15.53 12.72
CA TYR A 232 -6.35 -14.07 12.74
C TYR A 232 -7.32 -13.64 13.87
N GLY A 233 -7.68 -14.54 14.76
CA GLY A 233 -8.53 -14.29 15.92
C GLY A 233 -9.90 -15.01 15.83
N ASP A 234 -10.69 -14.82 16.85
CA ASP A 234 -12.01 -15.43 16.97
C ASP A 234 -13.08 -14.52 16.37
N PHE A 235 -14.00 -15.10 15.61
CA PHE A 235 -15.12 -14.38 15.02
C PHE A 235 -16.32 -14.33 15.96
N THR A 236 -16.74 -13.12 16.28
CA THR A 236 -17.90 -12.78 17.10
C THR A 236 -18.92 -12.00 16.28
N TRP A 237 -20.10 -11.72 16.83
CA TRP A 237 -21.08 -10.82 16.19
C TRP A 237 -20.52 -9.41 15.96
N ALA A 238 -19.65 -8.93 16.83
CA ALA A 238 -18.92 -7.69 16.62
C ALA A 238 -18.05 -7.76 15.35
N SER A 239 -17.38 -8.89 15.09
CA SER A 239 -16.62 -9.10 13.85
C SER A 239 -17.49 -8.97 12.60
N PHE A 240 -18.71 -9.53 12.60
CA PHE A 240 -19.63 -9.38 11.47
C PHE A 240 -20.09 -7.94 11.27
N PHE A 241 -20.33 -7.19 12.34
CA PHE A 241 -20.62 -5.76 12.23
C PHE A 241 -19.48 -5.00 11.55
N TRP A 242 -18.25 -5.24 11.96
CA TRP A 242 -17.09 -4.58 11.36
C TRP A 242 -16.83 -5.04 9.92
N ILE A 243 -17.09 -6.30 9.58
CA ILE A 243 -17.11 -6.79 8.19
C ILE A 243 -18.12 -5.99 7.37
N PHE A 244 -19.35 -5.83 7.87
CA PHE A 244 -20.37 -5.03 7.19
C PHE A 244 -19.94 -3.58 6.99
N MET A 245 -19.26 -2.96 7.97
CA MET A 245 -18.71 -1.61 7.84
C MET A 245 -17.64 -1.53 6.74
N VAL A 246 -16.72 -2.51 6.66
CA VAL A 246 -15.71 -2.58 5.60
C VAL A 246 -16.37 -2.73 4.23
N LEU A 247 -17.33 -3.64 4.08
CA LEU A 247 -18.05 -3.83 2.82
C LEU A 247 -18.86 -2.59 2.42
N THR A 248 -19.46 -1.88 3.38
CA THR A 248 -20.12 -0.60 3.13
C THR A 248 -19.15 0.45 2.63
N PHE A 249 -17.97 0.55 3.23
CA PHE A 249 -16.90 1.44 2.76
C PHE A 249 -16.46 1.10 1.31
N CYS A 250 -16.29 -0.18 1.00
CA CYS A 250 -15.97 -0.65 -0.36
C CYS A 250 -17.10 -0.31 -1.34
N TYR A 251 -18.36 -0.51 -0.93
CA TYR A 251 -19.51 -0.15 -1.75
C TYR A 251 -19.56 1.35 -2.05
N LEU A 252 -19.37 2.20 -1.05
CA LEU A 252 -19.30 3.65 -1.24
C LEU A 252 -18.16 4.05 -2.18
N GLY A 253 -17.00 3.38 -2.05
CA GLY A 253 -15.85 3.59 -2.94
C GLY A 253 -16.13 3.23 -4.39
N SER A 254 -16.99 2.25 -4.64
CA SER A 254 -17.35 1.82 -6.00
C SER A 254 -18.55 2.56 -6.59
N ALA A 255 -19.49 3.02 -5.75
CA ALA A 255 -20.74 3.63 -6.18
C ALA A 255 -20.64 5.15 -6.38
N LEU A 256 -19.75 5.82 -5.63
CA LEU A 256 -19.55 7.27 -5.73
C LEU A 256 -18.56 7.64 -6.84
N PRO A 257 -18.69 8.84 -7.45
CA PRO A 257 -17.70 9.35 -8.38
C PRO A 257 -16.30 9.32 -7.77
N ILE A 258 -15.29 8.93 -8.56
CA ILE A 258 -13.94 8.65 -8.06
C ILE A 258 -13.32 9.83 -7.31
N TRP A 259 -13.55 11.04 -7.80
CA TRP A 259 -13.05 12.28 -7.23
C TRP A 259 -13.69 12.64 -5.88
N ARG A 260 -14.87 12.06 -5.61
CA ARG A 260 -15.64 12.39 -4.39
C ARG A 260 -15.22 11.56 -3.20
N PHE A 261 -14.85 10.30 -3.41
CA PHE A 261 -14.56 9.36 -2.33
C PHE A 261 -13.19 8.67 -2.50
N THR A 262 -13.07 7.73 -3.41
CA THR A 262 -11.92 6.81 -3.49
C THR A 262 -10.60 7.54 -3.70
N GLN A 263 -10.53 8.45 -4.65
CA GLN A 263 -9.30 9.17 -4.97
C GLN A 263 -8.84 10.10 -3.82
N PRO A 264 -9.68 11.01 -3.28
CA PRO A 264 -9.21 11.93 -2.25
C PRO A 264 -8.97 11.24 -0.90
N VAL A 265 -9.71 10.19 -0.56
CA VAL A 265 -9.44 9.39 0.65
C VAL A 265 -8.06 8.72 0.54
N ASN A 266 -7.74 8.10 -0.59
CA ASN A 266 -6.41 7.52 -0.81
C ASN A 266 -5.31 8.59 -0.85
N TYR A 267 -5.57 9.74 -1.46
CA TYR A 267 -4.64 10.86 -1.48
C TYR A 267 -4.33 11.39 -0.07
N VAL A 268 -5.34 11.64 0.76
CA VAL A 268 -5.13 12.07 2.16
C VAL A 268 -4.42 10.98 2.95
N SER A 269 -4.82 9.71 2.78
CA SER A 269 -4.17 8.57 3.45
C SER A 269 -2.70 8.41 3.05
N SER A 270 -2.33 8.72 1.79
CA SER A 270 -0.94 8.62 1.34
C SER A 270 0.00 9.56 2.10
N TRP A 271 -0.48 10.71 2.56
CA TRP A 271 0.30 11.65 3.36
C TRP A 271 0.70 11.09 4.71
N PHE A 272 -0.14 10.26 5.34
CA PHE A 272 0.23 9.56 6.58
C PHE A 272 1.39 8.61 6.33
N ILE A 273 1.35 7.87 5.22
CA ILE A 273 2.43 6.94 4.87
C ILE A 273 3.70 7.73 4.53
N PHE A 274 3.62 8.83 3.79
CA PHE A 274 4.78 9.69 3.50
C PHE A 274 5.42 10.24 4.77
N LEU A 275 4.63 10.80 5.68
CA LEU A 275 5.13 11.34 6.94
C LEU A 275 5.71 10.24 7.82
N MET A 276 5.06 9.08 7.89
CA MET A 276 5.59 7.90 8.56
C MET A 276 6.92 7.44 7.97
N MET A 277 7.05 7.38 6.65
CA MET A 277 8.30 7.03 5.96
C MET A 277 9.40 8.04 6.26
N ILE A 278 9.11 9.36 6.17
CA ILE A 278 10.08 10.41 6.49
C ILE A 278 10.55 10.28 7.94
N ALA A 279 9.62 10.15 8.88
CA ALA A 279 9.95 9.98 10.29
C ALA A 279 10.77 8.69 10.53
N SER A 280 10.42 7.59 9.88
CA SER A 280 11.16 6.32 9.96
C SER A 280 12.57 6.43 9.39
N ILE A 281 12.73 7.05 8.23
CA ILE A 281 14.05 7.30 7.62
C ILE A 281 14.91 8.15 8.56
N THR A 282 14.33 9.24 9.09
CA THR A 282 15.03 10.10 10.04
C THR A 282 15.40 9.33 11.30
N GLY A 283 14.50 8.52 11.85
CA GLY A 283 14.77 7.66 13.02
C GLY A 283 15.90 6.65 12.77
N VAL A 284 15.93 6.01 11.61
CA VAL A 284 17.01 5.09 11.20
C VAL A 284 18.36 5.83 11.10
N ILE A 285 18.36 7.06 10.56
CA ILE A 285 19.59 7.89 10.45
C ILE A 285 20.04 8.34 11.83
N MET A 286 19.14 8.85 12.68
CA MET A 286 19.46 9.30 14.04
C MET A 286 20.00 8.16 14.90
N ALA A 287 19.37 6.98 14.81
CA ALA A 287 19.87 5.79 15.49
C ALA A 287 21.28 5.39 15.03
N ALA A 288 21.65 5.61 13.76
CA ALA A 288 23.00 5.37 13.25
C ALA A 288 24.03 6.35 13.77
N LEU A 289 23.62 7.58 14.03
CA LEU A 289 24.49 8.62 14.58
C LEU A 289 24.68 8.46 16.09
N ASN A 290 23.70 7.88 16.78
CA ASN A 290 23.76 7.63 18.22
C ASN A 290 24.39 6.24 18.48
N ARG A 291 25.66 6.22 18.91
CA ARG A 291 26.46 5.00 19.13
C ARG A 291 25.97 4.11 20.28
N GLU A 292 25.02 4.57 21.09
CA GLU A 292 24.47 3.82 22.23
C GLU A 292 23.42 2.77 21.82
N ILE A 293 22.94 2.84 20.57
CA ILE A 293 21.93 1.92 20.06
C ILE A 293 22.63 0.80 19.28
N PRO A 294 22.39 -0.49 19.60
CA PRO A 294 22.93 -1.60 18.84
C PRO A 294 22.39 -1.55 17.40
N PHE A 295 23.26 -1.26 16.44
CA PHE A 295 22.95 -1.04 15.03
C PHE A 295 23.19 -2.29 14.18
N SER A 296 23.27 -3.46 14.80
CA SER A 296 23.41 -4.73 14.11
C SER A 296 22.07 -5.27 13.63
N LEU A 297 22.05 -5.82 12.45
CA LEU A 297 20.90 -6.61 11.99
C LEU A 297 20.90 -7.94 12.76
N GLU A 298 19.82 -8.27 13.44
CA GLU A 298 19.65 -9.50 14.20
C GLU A 298 19.43 -10.70 13.26
N ILE A 299 18.76 -10.47 12.11
CA ILE A 299 18.58 -11.49 11.10
C ILE A 299 19.80 -11.50 10.16
N PRO A 300 20.40 -12.67 9.88
CA PRO A 300 21.53 -12.79 8.97
C PRO A 300 21.23 -12.31 7.54
N ALA A 301 22.29 -12.00 6.80
CA ALA A 301 22.17 -11.64 5.37
C ALA A 301 21.45 -12.71 4.57
N VAL A 302 21.81 -13.97 4.80
CA VAL A 302 21.13 -15.15 4.24
C VAL A 302 20.87 -16.12 5.39
N VAL A 303 19.62 -16.53 5.56
CA VAL A 303 19.19 -17.50 6.57
C VAL A 303 19.15 -18.90 5.95
N THR A 304 18.37 -19.08 4.92
CA THR A 304 18.20 -20.37 4.25
C THR A 304 17.70 -20.20 2.82
N ILE A 305 18.03 -21.16 1.97
CA ILE A 305 17.47 -21.25 0.62
C ILE A 305 16.23 -22.17 0.55
N ASN A 306 16.00 -22.95 1.62
CA ASN A 306 14.83 -23.82 1.76
C ASN A 306 14.29 -23.72 3.18
N HIS A 307 13.24 -22.88 3.36
CA HIS A 307 12.68 -22.64 4.67
C HIS A 307 11.73 -23.80 5.05
N PRO A 308 11.83 -24.35 6.28
CA PRO A 308 11.07 -25.54 6.67
C PRO A 308 9.55 -25.41 6.51
N GLN A 309 9.01 -24.20 6.68
CA GLN A 309 7.56 -23.96 6.61
C GLN A 309 7.12 -23.24 5.33
N LEU A 310 7.95 -22.34 4.81
CA LEU A 310 7.62 -21.57 3.60
C LEU A 310 7.99 -22.31 2.32
N GLY A 311 8.95 -23.26 2.39
CA GLY A 311 9.48 -23.95 1.24
C GLY A 311 10.70 -23.28 0.62
N PRO A 312 11.05 -23.60 -0.64
CA PRO A 312 12.25 -23.09 -1.31
C PRO A 312 12.16 -21.60 -1.59
N ILE A 313 13.32 -20.91 -1.54
CA ILE A 313 13.43 -19.47 -1.85
C ILE A 313 12.85 -19.14 -3.22
N TRP A 314 13.03 -20.00 -4.19
CA TRP A 314 12.38 -19.95 -5.50
C TRP A 314 11.21 -20.94 -5.55
N PRO A 315 9.96 -20.56 -5.85
CA PRO A 315 9.51 -19.20 -6.22
C PRO A 315 9.02 -18.36 -5.03
N ILE A 316 9.06 -18.87 -3.79
CA ILE A 316 8.36 -18.27 -2.65
C ILE A 316 8.77 -16.81 -2.37
N LEU A 317 10.07 -16.53 -2.29
CA LEU A 317 10.56 -15.17 -2.08
C LEU A 317 10.08 -14.21 -3.17
N LEU A 318 10.11 -14.66 -4.43
CA LEU A 318 9.70 -13.83 -5.56
C LEU A 318 8.22 -13.49 -5.48
N VAL A 319 7.37 -14.51 -5.27
CA VAL A 319 5.92 -14.34 -5.18
C VAL A 319 5.57 -13.45 -3.99
N THR A 320 6.17 -13.68 -2.83
CA THR A 320 5.92 -12.91 -1.61
C THR A 320 6.25 -11.42 -1.80
N ILE A 321 7.45 -11.11 -2.29
CA ILE A 321 7.84 -9.69 -2.51
C ILE A 321 7.08 -9.08 -3.68
N SER A 322 6.70 -9.87 -4.69
CA SER A 322 5.92 -9.35 -5.81
C SER A 322 4.56 -8.82 -5.39
N SER A 323 3.96 -9.34 -4.34
CA SER A 323 2.70 -8.78 -3.82
C SER A 323 2.89 -7.38 -3.23
N GLY A 324 4.06 -7.09 -2.65
CA GLY A 324 4.33 -5.83 -1.94
C GLY A 324 5.03 -4.74 -2.77
N ALA A 325 6.08 -5.10 -3.53
CA ALA A 325 6.94 -4.12 -4.21
C ALA A 325 6.76 -4.07 -5.74
N ILE A 326 6.13 -5.10 -6.34
CA ILE A 326 6.02 -5.27 -7.79
C ILE A 326 4.58 -5.60 -8.16
N SER A 327 3.65 -5.16 -7.38
CA SER A 327 2.27 -5.64 -7.37
C SER A 327 1.56 -5.52 -8.73
N GLY A 328 1.03 -6.63 -9.23
CA GLY A 328 0.12 -6.65 -10.37
C GLY A 328 -1.18 -5.88 -10.15
N TRP A 329 -1.54 -5.63 -8.90
CA TRP A 329 -2.66 -4.78 -8.51
C TRP A 329 -2.53 -3.36 -9.05
N HIS A 330 -1.31 -2.82 -9.08
CA HIS A 330 -1.02 -1.52 -9.68
C HIS A 330 -1.50 -1.42 -11.13
N SER A 331 -1.22 -2.43 -11.94
CA SER A 331 -1.69 -2.46 -13.34
C SER A 331 -3.22 -2.49 -13.45
N LEU A 332 -3.91 -3.13 -12.52
CA LEU A 332 -5.37 -3.09 -12.46
C LEU A 332 -5.86 -1.68 -12.14
N VAL A 333 -5.35 -1.05 -11.08
CA VAL A 333 -5.71 0.32 -10.71
C VAL A 333 -5.29 1.31 -11.79
N ALA A 334 -4.10 1.14 -12.34
CA ALA A 334 -3.58 1.97 -13.43
C ALA A 334 -4.51 2.00 -14.64
N THR A 335 -5.00 0.85 -15.08
CA THR A 335 -5.87 0.74 -16.26
C THR A 335 -7.33 1.04 -15.96
N TYR A 336 -7.81 0.74 -14.76
CA TYR A 336 -9.20 0.97 -14.38
C TYR A 336 -9.48 2.42 -13.99
N SER A 337 -8.55 3.06 -13.31
CA SER A 337 -8.77 4.34 -12.65
C SER A 337 -7.76 5.42 -13.08
N THR A 338 -6.46 5.23 -12.81
CA THR A 338 -5.44 6.28 -12.98
C THR A 338 -5.36 6.79 -14.42
N SER A 339 -5.36 5.89 -15.42
CA SER A 339 -5.29 6.26 -16.84
C SER A 339 -6.44 7.14 -17.32
N ARG A 340 -7.60 7.04 -16.66
CA ARG A 340 -8.80 7.85 -16.93
C ARG A 340 -8.75 9.24 -16.31
N GLN A 341 -7.75 9.50 -15.47
CA GLN A 341 -7.59 10.74 -14.72
C GLN A 341 -6.32 11.51 -15.11
N VAL A 342 -5.36 10.85 -15.76
CA VAL A 342 -4.12 11.49 -16.22
C VAL A 342 -4.41 12.48 -17.34
N GLU A 343 -3.99 13.75 -17.15
CA GLU A 343 -4.24 14.81 -18.12
C GLU A 343 -3.35 14.79 -19.37
N LYS A 344 -2.11 14.30 -19.24
CA LYS A 344 -1.10 14.28 -20.30
C LYS A 344 -0.28 13.00 -20.23
N GLU A 345 0.07 12.41 -21.37
CA GLU A 345 0.90 11.19 -21.38
C GLU A 345 2.23 11.35 -20.62
N THR A 346 2.80 12.56 -20.62
CA THR A 346 4.05 12.85 -19.91
C THR A 346 3.95 12.76 -18.38
N HIS A 347 2.74 12.86 -17.83
CA HIS A 347 2.51 12.69 -16.40
C HIS A 347 2.48 11.22 -15.97
N ALA A 348 2.29 10.29 -16.92
CA ALA A 348 2.20 8.86 -16.61
C ALA A 348 3.48 8.31 -15.97
N LEU A 349 4.66 8.71 -16.47
CA LEU A 349 5.95 8.25 -15.94
C LEU A 349 6.17 8.63 -14.45
N PRO A 350 6.09 9.91 -14.04
CA PRO A 350 6.28 10.26 -12.64
C PRO A 350 5.19 9.69 -11.71
N ILE A 351 3.97 9.47 -12.20
CA ILE A 351 2.89 8.87 -11.41
C ILE A 351 3.16 7.39 -11.16
N SER A 352 3.42 6.60 -12.20
CA SER A 352 3.64 5.16 -12.09
C SER A 352 4.97 4.83 -11.41
N VAL A 353 6.07 5.24 -12.02
CA VAL A 353 7.42 4.94 -11.53
C VAL A 353 7.67 5.59 -10.16
N GLY A 354 7.11 6.79 -9.94
CA GLY A 354 7.15 7.46 -8.64
C GLY A 354 6.43 6.67 -7.55
N ALA A 355 5.20 6.20 -7.81
CA ALA A 355 4.42 5.40 -6.86
C ALA A 355 5.14 4.10 -6.48
N VAL A 356 5.55 3.31 -7.47
CA VAL A 356 6.27 2.04 -7.26
C VAL A 356 7.63 2.25 -6.57
N SER A 357 8.31 3.38 -6.82
CA SER A 357 9.55 3.71 -6.10
C SER A 357 9.31 4.01 -4.62
N LEU A 358 8.26 4.74 -4.30
CA LEU A 358 7.87 5.01 -2.90
C LEU A 358 7.50 3.72 -2.16
N GLU A 359 6.83 2.80 -2.84
CA GLU A 359 6.53 1.48 -2.28
C GLU A 359 7.80 0.68 -2.00
N ALA A 360 8.73 0.64 -2.95
CA ALA A 360 10.00 -0.04 -2.75
C ALA A 360 10.76 0.48 -1.51
N ILE A 361 10.72 1.80 -1.26
CA ILE A 361 11.30 2.38 -0.04
C ILE A 361 10.55 1.90 1.20
N LEU A 362 9.22 1.89 1.17
CA LEU A 362 8.39 1.39 2.28
C LEU A 362 8.66 -0.09 2.57
N VAL A 363 8.75 -0.91 1.52
CA VAL A 363 9.07 -2.35 1.61
C VAL A 363 10.45 -2.57 2.22
N VAL A 364 11.46 -1.79 1.82
CA VAL A 364 12.81 -1.88 2.39
C VAL A 364 12.83 -1.41 3.85
N LEU A 365 12.07 -0.38 4.22
CA LEU A 365 11.91 0.01 5.63
C LEU A 365 11.33 -1.13 6.46
N ALA A 366 10.34 -1.86 5.94
CA ALA A 366 9.77 -3.02 6.63
C ALA A 366 10.80 -4.15 6.80
N VAL A 367 11.65 -4.42 5.80
CA VAL A 367 12.80 -5.36 5.94
C VAL A 367 13.77 -4.89 7.02
N ILE A 368 14.13 -3.60 7.03
CA ILE A 368 15.04 -3.02 8.03
C ILE A 368 14.44 -3.19 9.43
N PHE A 369 13.17 -2.86 9.64
CA PHE A 369 12.51 -3.00 10.93
C PHE A 369 12.50 -4.45 11.42
N ALA A 370 12.12 -5.37 10.56
CA ALA A 370 12.12 -6.79 10.90
C ALA A 370 13.53 -7.32 11.21
N ALA A 371 14.51 -6.92 10.39
CA ALA A 371 15.88 -7.43 10.52
C ALA A 371 16.66 -6.86 11.72
N THR A 372 16.28 -5.67 12.22
CA THR A 372 17.01 -5.01 13.32
C THR A 372 16.51 -5.35 14.70
N ILE A 373 15.21 -5.53 14.89
CA ILE A 373 14.62 -5.74 16.22
C ILE A 373 13.65 -6.93 16.28
N GLY A 374 13.51 -7.63 15.18
CA GLY A 374 12.48 -8.68 15.08
C GLY A 374 12.69 -9.83 16.05
N VAL A 375 13.93 -10.19 16.34
CA VAL A 375 14.29 -11.29 17.27
C VAL A 375 14.21 -10.79 18.71
N SER A 376 14.88 -9.68 19.04
CA SER A 376 14.90 -9.12 20.40
C SER A 376 13.50 -8.70 20.88
N ALA A 377 12.63 -8.29 19.98
CA ALA A 377 11.24 -8.00 20.27
C ALA A 377 10.34 -9.25 20.35
N GLY A 378 10.90 -10.45 20.26
CA GLY A 378 10.15 -11.71 20.33
C GLY A 378 9.16 -11.92 19.18
N ARG A 379 9.48 -11.40 18.00
CA ARG A 379 8.63 -11.49 16.80
C ARG A 379 9.06 -12.61 15.86
N PHE A 380 10.33 -13.01 15.97
CA PHE A 380 10.91 -14.14 15.23
C PHE A 380 11.59 -15.10 16.18
N ASP A 381 11.47 -16.38 15.89
CA ASP A 381 12.17 -17.46 16.61
C ASP A 381 13.47 -17.81 15.88
N ALA A 382 14.60 -17.33 16.40
CA ALA A 382 15.90 -17.58 15.82
C ALA A 382 16.30 -19.07 15.86
N SER A 383 15.78 -19.88 16.82
CA SER A 383 16.05 -21.31 16.92
C SER A 383 15.35 -22.12 15.81
N GLN A 384 14.29 -21.58 15.22
CA GLN A 384 13.52 -22.21 14.15
C GLN A 384 13.70 -21.49 12.78
N ASN A 385 14.94 -21.22 12.38
CA ASN A 385 15.26 -20.52 11.14
C ASN A 385 14.55 -19.16 10.99
N PHE A 386 14.51 -18.38 12.06
CA PHE A 386 13.84 -17.07 12.10
C PHE A 386 12.36 -17.13 11.69
N LYS A 387 11.68 -18.19 12.13
CA LYS A 387 10.24 -18.33 11.94
C LYS A 387 9.50 -17.14 12.54
N LEU A 388 8.58 -16.57 11.75
CA LEU A 388 7.69 -15.49 12.20
C LEU A 388 6.66 -16.06 13.19
N ILE A 389 6.63 -15.51 14.40
CA ILE A 389 5.72 -15.93 15.49
C ILE A 389 4.67 -14.88 15.84
N ALA A 390 4.76 -13.69 15.26
CA ALA A 390 3.80 -12.60 15.44
C ALA A 390 3.23 -12.13 14.11
N GLY A 391 2.06 -11.49 14.13
CA GLY A 391 1.49 -10.91 12.91
C GLY A 391 2.43 -9.87 12.28
N PRO A 392 2.62 -9.87 10.94
CA PRO A 392 3.57 -8.97 10.26
C PRO A 392 3.33 -7.49 10.55
N ALA A 393 2.08 -7.04 10.61
CA ALA A 393 1.74 -5.66 10.97
C ALA A 393 2.26 -5.27 12.36
N GLY A 394 2.25 -6.21 13.31
CA GLY A 394 2.81 -6.01 14.65
C GLY A 394 4.34 -5.88 14.63
N VAL A 395 5.04 -6.63 13.79
CA VAL A 395 6.49 -6.50 13.57
C VAL A 395 6.83 -5.11 13.05
N PHE A 396 6.12 -4.67 12.01
CA PHE A 396 6.30 -3.34 11.44
C PHE A 396 6.08 -2.23 12.47
N ALA A 397 4.96 -2.29 13.20
CA ALA A 397 4.64 -1.30 14.23
C ALA A 397 5.69 -1.24 15.33
N THR A 398 6.19 -2.40 15.78
CA THR A 398 7.25 -2.48 16.80
C THR A 398 8.55 -1.85 16.28
N GLY A 399 8.95 -2.17 15.04
CA GLY A 399 10.15 -1.60 14.41
C GLY A 399 10.04 -0.09 14.23
N MET A 400 8.92 0.36 13.73
CA MET A 400 8.64 1.80 13.58
C MET A 400 8.72 2.52 14.93
N THR A 401 8.06 2.01 15.96
CA THR A 401 8.08 2.60 17.31
C THR A 401 9.50 2.65 17.90
N HIS A 402 10.30 1.60 17.66
CA HIS A 402 11.69 1.56 18.13
C HIS A 402 12.50 2.71 17.52
N TYR A 403 12.38 2.95 16.23
CA TYR A 403 13.12 4.03 15.56
C TYR A 403 12.55 5.42 15.88
N LEU A 404 11.22 5.55 16.01
CA LEU A 404 10.60 6.84 16.34
C LEU A 404 10.92 7.31 17.75
N LYS A 405 11.12 6.42 18.74
CA LYS A 405 11.59 6.80 20.07
C LYS A 405 12.93 7.54 20.09
N ASN A 406 13.72 7.42 19.03
CA ASN A 406 14.99 8.12 18.89
C ASN A 406 14.85 9.56 18.36
N LEU A 407 13.63 9.98 18.05
CA LEU A 407 13.33 11.34 17.62
C LEU A 407 12.93 12.28 18.77
N GLY A 408 12.76 11.74 19.99
CA GLY A 408 12.38 12.46 21.20
C GLY A 408 11.06 11.98 21.77
#